data_741dd018ba0772f3687efd5e013b2d39
#
_entry.id   741dd018ba0772f3687efd5e013b2d39
#
_cell.length_a   1.000
_cell.length_b   1.000
_cell.length_c   1.000
_cell.angle_alpha   90.00
_cell.angle_beta   90.00
_cell.angle_gamma   90.00
#
_symmetry.space_group_name_H-M   'P 1'
#
loop_
_entity.id
_entity.type
_entity.pdbx_description
1 polymer ?
#
loop_
_entity_poly.entity_id
_entity_poly.type
_entity_poly.pdbx_seq_one_letter_code
_entity_poly.pdbx_strand_id
1 'polypeptide(L)'
;MLWEVEVVLENKKAARDPVGETIKRDLLAKKGYNMISQVRSGQYLRINIESPSQEQAKDTVEKMCNDLRIFNPVTQTLTILNVKEP
;
A
#
# COMPACT_ATOMS: atom_id res chain seq x y z
N MET A 1 5.34 -15.25 18.83
CA MET A 1 4.02 -14.65 18.82
C MET A 1 3.63 -14.28 17.39
N LEU A 2 2.40 -14.53 17.00
CA LEU A 2 1.97 -14.26 15.64
C LEU A 2 1.45 -12.83 15.52
N TRP A 3 1.91 -12.12 14.49
CA TRP A 3 1.51 -10.75 14.20
C TRP A 3 0.96 -10.65 12.78
N GLU A 4 -0.06 -9.83 12.59
CA GLU A 4 -0.60 -9.49 11.29
C GLU A 4 -0.15 -8.09 10.93
N VAL A 5 0.60 -7.97 9.82
CA VAL A 5 1.10 -6.69 9.31
C VAL A 5 0.35 -6.32 8.04
N GLU A 6 -0.28 -5.17 8.06
CA GLU A 6 -1.03 -4.65 6.92
C GLU A 6 -0.19 -3.59 6.21
N VAL A 7 0.02 -3.78 4.90
CA VAL A 7 0.92 -2.97 4.10
C VAL A 7 0.19 -2.46 2.87
N VAL A 8 0.41 -1.19 2.52
CA VAL A 8 -0.03 -0.63 1.25
C VAL A 8 1.18 -0.22 0.43
N LEU A 9 1.18 -0.64 -0.82
CA LEU A 9 2.18 -0.28 -1.82
C LEU A 9 1.48 0.58 -2.86
N GLU A 10 1.96 1.81 -3.04
CA GLU A 10 1.35 2.72 -4.02
C GLU A 10 2.41 3.52 -4.76
N ASN A 11 2.05 4.05 -5.92
CA ASN A 11 2.95 4.89 -6.68
C ASN A 11 3.19 6.21 -5.96
N LYS A 12 4.43 6.71 -6.03
CA LYS A 12 4.76 8.03 -5.49
C LYS A 12 3.93 9.11 -6.19
N LYS A 13 3.72 10.24 -5.51
CA LYS A 13 2.92 11.34 -6.07
C LYS A 13 3.39 11.80 -7.45
N ALA A 14 4.70 11.78 -7.68
CA ALA A 14 5.29 12.16 -8.96
C ALA A 14 5.13 11.08 -10.03
N ALA A 15 4.86 9.84 -9.63
CA ALA A 15 4.66 8.75 -10.57
C ALA A 15 3.18 8.70 -10.98
N ARG A 16 2.95 8.34 -12.24
CA ARG A 16 1.60 8.23 -12.77
C ARG A 16 0.86 7.03 -12.17
N ASP A 17 -0.43 7.20 -11.92
CA ASP A 17 -1.32 6.14 -11.44
C ASP A 17 -2.48 5.96 -12.45
N PRO A 18 -2.26 5.16 -13.52
CA PRO A 18 -3.27 5.01 -14.56
C PRO A 18 -4.59 4.43 -14.07
N VAL A 19 -4.57 3.54 -13.08
CA VAL A 19 -5.80 2.92 -12.55
C VAL A 19 -6.64 3.97 -11.83
N GLY A 20 -6.03 4.74 -10.93
CA GLY A 20 -6.74 5.80 -10.21
C GLY A 20 -7.25 6.89 -11.14
N GLU A 21 -6.44 7.29 -12.14
CA GLU A 21 -6.83 8.29 -13.13
C GLU A 21 -8.03 7.81 -13.96
N THR A 22 -8.04 6.54 -14.38
CA THR A 22 -9.13 5.96 -15.15
C THR A 22 -10.43 5.92 -14.35
N ILE A 23 -10.37 5.51 -13.08
CA ILE A 23 -11.54 5.49 -12.21
C ILE A 23 -12.14 6.89 -12.09
N LYS A 24 -11.30 7.88 -11.82
CA LYS A 24 -11.76 9.26 -11.68
C LYS A 24 -12.35 9.81 -12.97
N ARG A 25 -11.61 9.69 -14.07
CA ARG A 25 -11.97 10.30 -15.35
C ARG A 25 -13.13 9.57 -16.03
N ASP A 26 -13.04 8.26 -16.14
CA ASP A 26 -13.93 7.48 -16.99
C ASP A 26 -15.15 6.94 -16.28
N LEU A 27 -15.09 6.76 -14.96
CA LEU A 27 -16.20 6.23 -14.18
C LEU A 27 -16.89 7.28 -13.34
N LEU A 28 -16.15 7.96 -12.47
CA LEU A 28 -16.75 8.87 -11.52
C LEU A 28 -17.23 10.17 -12.17
N ALA A 29 -16.43 10.78 -13.02
CA ALA A 29 -16.78 12.04 -13.66
C ALA A 29 -18.01 11.87 -14.58
N LYS A 30 -18.08 10.76 -15.31
CA LYS A 30 -19.21 10.49 -16.21
C LYS A 30 -20.52 10.24 -15.50
N LYS A 31 -20.47 9.84 -14.22
CA LYS A 31 -21.66 9.55 -13.40
C LYS A 31 -22.02 10.70 -12.46
N GLY A 32 -21.41 11.87 -12.65
CA GLY A 32 -21.76 13.07 -11.88
C GLY A 32 -21.02 13.24 -10.56
N TYR A 33 -19.97 12.47 -10.31
CA TYR A 33 -19.18 12.56 -9.08
C TYR A 33 -18.01 13.53 -9.24
N ASN A 34 -18.29 14.71 -9.74
CA ASN A 34 -17.26 15.72 -10.02
C ASN A 34 -16.60 16.30 -8.75
N MET A 35 -17.21 16.06 -7.59
CA MET A 35 -16.64 16.49 -6.30
C MET A 35 -15.40 15.67 -5.90
N ILE A 36 -15.15 14.55 -6.54
CA ILE A 36 -13.98 13.72 -6.27
C ILE A 36 -12.76 14.36 -6.93
N SER A 37 -11.83 14.86 -6.11
CA SER A 37 -10.65 15.57 -6.61
C SER A 37 -9.54 14.62 -7.05
N GLN A 38 -9.42 13.47 -6.42
CA GLN A 38 -8.33 12.53 -6.69
C GLN A 38 -8.72 11.10 -6.30
N VAL A 39 -8.27 10.15 -7.12
CA VAL A 39 -8.33 8.72 -6.79
C VAL A 39 -6.93 8.15 -6.95
N ARG A 40 -6.44 7.47 -5.92
CA ARG A 40 -5.14 6.78 -5.94
C ARG A 40 -5.39 5.29 -5.78
N SER A 41 -4.74 4.48 -6.59
CA SER A 41 -4.78 3.03 -6.46
C SER A 41 -3.51 2.53 -5.77
N GLY A 42 -3.58 1.32 -5.25
CA GLY A 42 -2.44 0.69 -4.61
C GLY A 42 -2.69 -0.79 -4.39
N GLN A 43 -1.65 -1.48 -3.95
CA GLN A 43 -1.73 -2.88 -3.60
C GLN A 43 -1.74 -3.01 -2.08
N TYR A 44 -2.67 -3.80 -1.57
CA TYR A 44 -2.78 -4.11 -0.15
C TYR A 44 -2.26 -5.52 0.10
N LEU A 45 -1.38 -5.64 1.10
CA LEU A 45 -0.86 -6.93 1.53
C LEU A 45 -1.16 -7.13 3.01
N ARG A 46 -1.61 -8.33 3.38
CA ARG A 46 -1.77 -8.75 4.76
C ARG A 46 -0.81 -9.89 5.01
N ILE A 47 0.18 -9.65 5.86
CA ILE A 47 1.28 -10.57 6.08
C ILE A 47 1.24 -11.04 7.53
N ASN A 48 1.11 -12.35 7.73
CA ASN A 48 1.21 -12.95 9.05
C ASN A 48 2.66 -13.38 9.28
N ILE A 49 3.24 -12.95 10.39
CA ILE A 49 4.64 -13.21 10.70
C ILE A 49 4.80 -13.63 12.16
N GLU A 50 5.61 -14.65 12.38
CA GLU A 50 6.03 -15.04 13.73
C GLU A 50 7.17 -14.14 14.16
N SER A 51 7.00 -13.43 15.28
CA SER A 51 8.00 -12.48 15.77
C SER A 51 7.86 -12.31 17.28
N PRO A 52 8.95 -12.01 17.99
CA PRO A 52 8.91 -11.78 19.45
C PRO A 52 8.14 -10.52 19.83
N SER A 53 8.10 -9.51 18.98
CA SER A 53 7.45 -8.25 19.30
C SER A 53 6.81 -7.60 18.06
N GLN A 54 5.88 -6.69 18.32
CA GLN A 54 5.23 -5.90 17.30
C GLN A 54 6.24 -5.11 16.46
N GLU A 55 7.19 -4.47 17.12
CA GLU A 55 8.18 -3.64 16.47
C GLU A 55 9.11 -4.45 15.57
N GLN A 56 9.54 -5.62 16.03
CA GLN A 56 10.36 -6.52 15.22
C GLN A 56 9.59 -7.07 14.03
N ALA A 57 8.30 -7.35 14.20
CA ALA A 57 7.44 -7.79 13.11
C ALA A 57 7.38 -6.72 12.00
N LYS A 58 7.16 -5.48 12.38
CA LYS A 58 7.15 -4.34 11.45
C LYS A 58 8.47 -4.20 10.72
N ASP A 59 9.59 -4.18 11.44
CA ASP A 59 10.92 -4.00 10.88
C ASP A 59 11.28 -5.13 9.91
N THR A 60 10.94 -6.36 10.27
CA THR A 60 11.20 -7.52 9.42
C THR A 60 10.41 -7.43 8.11
N VAL A 61 9.15 -7.04 8.17
CA VAL A 61 8.32 -6.91 6.96
C VAL A 61 8.84 -5.79 6.06
N GLU A 62 9.22 -4.65 6.62
CA GLU A 62 9.81 -3.56 5.84
C GLU A 62 11.09 -4.00 5.14
N LYS A 63 11.98 -4.66 5.86
CA LYS A 63 13.24 -5.15 5.31
C LYS A 63 13.00 -6.19 4.23
N MET A 64 12.10 -7.13 4.46
CA MET A 64 11.75 -8.16 3.49
C MET A 64 11.24 -7.56 2.19
N CYS A 65 10.33 -6.60 2.28
CA CYS A 65 9.75 -5.95 1.09
C CYS A 65 10.81 -5.20 0.29
N ASN A 66 11.76 -4.58 0.95
CA ASN A 66 12.87 -3.88 0.29
C ASN A 66 13.87 -4.87 -0.32
N ASP A 67 14.30 -5.88 0.42
CA ASP A 67 15.33 -6.81 -0.01
C ASP A 67 14.87 -7.69 -1.17
N LEU A 68 13.62 -8.11 -1.14
CA LEU A 68 13.05 -9.00 -2.16
C LEU A 68 12.37 -8.25 -3.30
N ARG A 69 12.41 -6.93 -3.27
CA ARG A 69 11.80 -6.10 -4.31
C ARG A 69 10.31 -6.41 -4.52
N ILE A 70 9.58 -6.60 -3.43
CA ILE A 70 8.13 -6.77 -3.48
C ILE A 70 7.47 -5.51 -4.03
N PHE A 71 8.12 -4.37 -3.86
CA PHE A 71 7.74 -3.11 -4.49
C PHE A 71 8.97 -2.44 -5.10
N ASN A 72 8.74 -1.47 -5.98
CA ASN A 72 9.84 -0.70 -6.58
C ASN A 72 10.05 0.59 -5.78
N PRO A 73 11.12 0.69 -4.95
CA PRO A 73 11.33 1.87 -4.11
C PRO A 73 11.62 3.16 -4.89
N VAL A 74 11.95 3.05 -6.18
CA VAL A 74 12.16 4.23 -7.03
C VAL A 74 10.83 4.91 -7.37
N THR A 75 9.80 4.13 -7.68
CA THR A 75 8.51 4.63 -8.16
C THR A 75 7.36 4.44 -7.19
N GLN A 76 7.56 3.64 -6.14
CA GLN A 76 6.51 3.30 -5.18
C GLN A 76 6.93 3.61 -3.76
N THR A 77 5.92 3.78 -2.89
CA THR A 77 6.11 3.89 -1.46
C THR A 77 5.46 2.70 -0.75
N LEU A 78 6.04 2.32 0.36
CA LEU A 78 5.50 1.29 1.25
C LEU A 78 5.01 1.98 2.53
N THR A 79 3.76 1.72 2.90
CA THR A 79 3.18 2.23 4.14
C THR A 79 2.70 1.07 4.99
N ILE A 80 3.16 1.01 6.23
CA ILE A 80 2.63 0.08 7.22
C ILE A 80 1.38 0.71 7.81
N LEU A 81 0.23 0.11 7.56
CA LEU A 81 -1.04 0.62 8.08
C LEU A 81 -1.26 0.21 9.53
N ASN A 82 -0.94 -1.04 9.84
CA ASN A 82 -1.22 -1.58 11.15
C ASN A 82 -0.38 -2.82 11.42
N VAL A 83 -0.08 -3.07 12.70
CA VAL A 83 0.56 -4.30 13.16
C VAL A 83 -0.23 -4.74 14.38
N LYS A 84 -0.90 -5.89 14.29
CA LYS A 84 -1.79 -6.36 15.35
C LYS A 84 -1.71 -7.88 15.49
N GLU A 85 -2.28 -8.38 16.58
CA GLU A 85 -2.51 -9.81 16.72
C GLU A 85 -3.67 -10.21 15.80
N PRO A 86 -3.52 -11.35 15.10
CA PRO A 86 -4.59 -11.80 14.19
C PRO A 86 -5.88 -12.13 14.92
#